data_3c8a5ce6646bdb4715e36db1809178ea
#
_entry.id   3c8a5ce6646bdb4715e36db1809178ea
#
_cell.length_a   1.000
_cell.length_b   1.000
_cell.length_c   1.000
_cell.angle_alpha   90.00
_cell.angle_beta   90.00
_cell.angle_gamma   90.00
#
_symmetry.space_group_name_H-M   'P 1'
#
loop_
_entity.id
_entity.type
_entity.pdbx_description
1 polymer ?
#
loop_
_entity_poly.entity_id
_entity_poly.type
_entity_poly.pdbx_seq_one_letter_code
_entity_poly.pdbx_strand_id
1 'polypeptide(L)'
;MAYLGIPQNTIAVLQKYHFNFQKKFGQNFLIDTTVLDRIISSAEITKEDCVLEIGPGIGTMTQYLAERAGSVVAVEIDKALIPILEETLQDYDNVTVINDDILKVDINRLVEEKNGGRPIKVVANLPYYITTPIIMGLFESRVPLKSITIMVQKEVADRMQVGPGTKDYGALSLAVQYYAKPEIVANVPPNCFIPRPNVGSAVIRLTRYEEPPVKVKDEKKMFALIRASFNQRRKTLVNGLGNAGLPGITKESAAAALAQMSLSPTVRGEALTLEQFARLSDLL
;
A
#
# COMPACT_ATOMS: atom_id res chain seq x y z
N MET A 1 17.89 -12.65 21.15
CA MET A 1 18.68 -12.25 19.97
C MET A 1 18.93 -10.74 19.95
N ALA A 2 19.93 -10.22 19.21
CA ALA A 2 20.20 -8.78 19.11
C ALA A 2 19.15 -8.10 18.20
N TYR A 3 18.70 -6.91 18.60
CA TYR A 3 17.75 -6.13 17.81
C TYR A 3 18.40 -5.59 16.52
N LEU A 4 17.81 -5.91 15.38
CA LEU A 4 18.31 -5.53 14.06
C LEU A 4 18.04 -4.05 13.71
N GLY A 5 17.18 -3.36 14.45
CA GLY A 5 17.01 -1.91 14.32
C GLY A 5 18.27 -1.12 14.70
N ILE A 6 19.23 -1.75 15.38
CA ILE A 6 20.53 -1.17 15.70
C ILE A 6 21.49 -1.40 14.51
N PRO A 7 22.08 -0.34 13.91
CA PRO A 7 22.86 -0.45 12.68
C PRO A 7 23.99 -1.49 12.74
N GLN A 8 24.71 -1.55 13.86
CA GLN A 8 25.82 -2.49 14.05
C GLN A 8 25.38 -3.95 13.94
N ASN A 9 24.20 -4.29 14.49
CA ASN A 9 23.65 -5.65 14.46
C ASN A 9 23.23 -6.03 13.04
N THR A 10 22.57 -5.12 12.32
CA THR A 10 22.24 -5.31 10.91
C THR A 10 23.47 -5.52 10.05
N ILE A 11 24.51 -4.70 10.22
CA ILE A 11 25.78 -4.81 9.47
C ILE A 11 26.43 -6.17 9.79
N ALA A 12 26.48 -6.58 11.05
CA ALA A 12 27.08 -7.86 11.45
C ALA A 12 26.37 -9.05 10.78
N VAL A 13 25.03 -9.06 10.73
CA VAL A 13 24.26 -10.10 10.06
C VAL A 13 24.53 -10.12 8.54
N LEU A 14 24.51 -8.95 7.90
CA LEU A 14 24.79 -8.85 6.46
C LEU A 14 26.21 -9.33 6.10
N GLN A 15 27.20 -9.00 6.94
CA GLN A 15 28.59 -9.45 6.76
C GLN A 15 28.73 -10.96 6.98
N LYS A 16 28.09 -11.52 8.03
CA LYS A 16 28.11 -12.95 8.34
C LYS A 16 27.62 -13.79 7.16
N TYR A 17 26.56 -13.33 6.50
CA TYR A 17 25.97 -14.03 5.35
C TYR A 17 26.56 -13.62 4.01
N HIS A 18 27.58 -12.74 3.97
CA HIS A 18 28.13 -12.17 2.72
C HIS A 18 27.03 -11.66 1.79
N PHE A 19 26.00 -11.01 2.41
CA PHE A 19 24.78 -10.64 1.69
C PHE A 19 25.03 -9.59 0.62
N ASN A 20 24.58 -9.87 -0.61
CA ASN A 20 24.64 -8.96 -1.74
C ASN A 20 23.26 -8.41 -2.06
N PHE A 21 23.10 -7.09 -1.92
CA PHE A 21 21.86 -6.40 -2.20
C PHE A 21 21.38 -6.60 -3.64
N GLN A 22 20.15 -7.05 -3.80
CA GLN A 22 19.54 -7.30 -5.10
C GLN A 22 18.79 -6.04 -5.56
N LYS A 23 19.36 -5.28 -6.51
CA LYS A 23 18.72 -4.06 -7.06
C LYS A 23 17.32 -4.29 -7.60
N LYS A 24 17.07 -5.48 -8.19
CA LYS A 24 15.75 -5.86 -8.73
C LYS A 24 14.65 -5.91 -7.67
N PHE A 25 14.99 -6.11 -6.40
CA PHE A 25 14.04 -6.14 -5.28
C PHE A 25 13.96 -4.80 -4.54
N GLY A 26 14.74 -3.80 -4.91
CA GLY A 26 14.71 -2.47 -4.27
C GLY A 26 15.00 -2.50 -2.77
N GLN A 27 15.89 -3.41 -2.32
CA GLN A 27 16.19 -3.65 -0.91
C GLN A 27 16.83 -2.43 -0.24
N ASN A 28 16.16 -1.89 0.77
CA ASN A 28 16.65 -0.84 1.66
C ASN A 28 16.23 -1.22 3.08
N PHE A 29 17.16 -1.72 3.88
CA PHE A 29 16.88 -2.18 5.24
C PHE A 29 16.83 -0.99 6.20
N LEU A 30 15.78 -0.88 6.96
CA LEU A 30 15.60 0.14 7.99
C LEU A 30 16.53 -0.15 9.18
N ILE A 31 17.28 0.87 9.61
CA ILE A 31 18.29 0.78 10.68
C ILE A 31 18.11 1.89 11.73
N ASP A 32 16.89 2.35 11.93
CA ASP A 32 16.56 3.41 12.87
C ASP A 32 15.44 2.96 13.80
N THR A 33 15.79 2.78 15.08
CA THR A 33 14.85 2.30 16.11
C THR A 33 13.72 3.29 16.37
N THR A 34 13.96 4.61 16.25
CA THR A 34 12.94 5.63 16.44
C THR A 34 11.86 5.54 15.36
N VAL A 35 12.29 5.27 14.11
CA VAL A 35 11.35 5.05 13.01
C VAL A 35 10.57 3.76 13.19
N LEU A 36 11.23 2.66 13.59
CA LEU A 36 10.56 1.40 13.92
C LEU A 36 9.51 1.58 15.00
N ASP A 37 9.85 2.25 16.10
CA ASP A 37 8.90 2.52 17.20
C ASP A 37 7.68 3.35 16.72
N ARG A 38 7.89 4.31 15.83
CA ARG A 38 6.78 5.09 15.24
C ARG A 38 5.89 4.23 14.35
N ILE A 39 6.46 3.36 13.51
CA ILE A 39 5.68 2.42 12.68
C ILE A 39 4.81 1.54 13.58
N ILE A 40 5.43 0.90 14.56
CA ILE A 40 4.76 -0.04 15.44
C ILE A 40 3.68 0.64 16.30
N SER A 41 3.97 1.81 16.84
CA SER A 41 3.01 2.58 17.63
C SER A 41 1.81 3.03 16.80
N SER A 42 2.06 3.49 15.56
CA SER A 42 1.00 3.93 14.66
C SER A 42 0.15 2.77 14.12
N ALA A 43 0.72 1.57 14.02
CA ALA A 43 -0.03 0.39 13.62
C ALA A 43 -0.99 -0.14 14.72
N GLU A 44 -0.85 0.35 15.98
CA GLU A 44 -1.70 0.00 17.12
C GLU A 44 -1.84 -1.52 17.30
N ILE A 45 -0.74 -2.25 17.18
CA ILE A 45 -0.73 -3.71 17.22
C ILE A 45 -0.91 -4.22 18.64
N THR A 46 -1.76 -5.22 18.81
CA THR A 46 -2.05 -5.90 20.06
C THR A 46 -1.86 -7.41 19.94
N LYS A 47 -1.85 -8.12 21.06
CA LYS A 47 -1.77 -9.59 21.10
C LYS A 47 -2.96 -10.31 20.47
N GLU A 48 -4.03 -9.60 20.13
CA GLU A 48 -5.19 -10.14 19.42
C GLU A 48 -5.05 -10.05 17.90
N ASP A 49 -4.05 -9.29 17.41
CA ASP A 49 -3.88 -9.05 15.98
C ASP A 49 -3.02 -10.13 15.32
N CYS A 50 -3.47 -10.55 14.13
CA CYS A 50 -2.64 -11.19 13.13
C CYS A 50 -2.10 -10.13 12.18
N VAL A 51 -0.79 -10.09 12.01
CA VAL A 51 -0.11 -9.10 11.16
C VAL A 51 0.48 -9.79 9.94
N LEU A 52 0.16 -9.27 8.75
CA LEU A 52 0.87 -9.60 7.51
C LEU A 52 1.99 -8.58 7.29
N GLU A 53 3.22 -9.05 7.31
CA GLU A 53 4.39 -8.27 6.90
C GLU A 53 4.78 -8.61 5.47
N ILE A 54 4.94 -7.59 4.64
CA ILE A 54 5.36 -7.75 3.24
C ILE A 54 6.79 -7.27 3.09
N GLY A 55 7.69 -8.19 2.70
CA GLY A 55 9.11 -7.92 2.56
C GLY A 55 9.82 -7.71 3.91
N PRO A 56 9.88 -8.74 4.78
CA PRO A 56 10.55 -8.64 6.08
C PRO A 56 12.05 -8.34 5.98
N GLY A 57 12.66 -8.58 4.81
CA GLY A 57 14.08 -8.41 4.61
C GLY A 57 14.89 -9.35 5.51
N ILE A 58 15.72 -8.81 6.38
CA ILE A 58 16.47 -9.60 7.37
C ILE A 58 15.72 -9.80 8.70
N GLY A 59 14.43 -9.38 8.77
CA GLY A 59 13.61 -9.56 9.97
C GLY A 59 13.61 -8.37 10.94
N THR A 60 14.14 -7.21 10.53
CA THR A 60 14.26 -6.05 11.42
C THR A 60 12.93 -5.62 12.02
N MET A 61 11.92 -5.38 11.19
CA MET A 61 10.60 -4.98 11.67
C MET A 61 9.82 -6.18 12.22
N THR A 62 10.06 -7.38 11.69
CA THR A 62 9.43 -8.63 12.13
C THR A 62 9.65 -8.88 13.62
N GLN A 63 10.85 -8.62 14.17
CA GLN A 63 11.14 -8.75 15.60
C GLN A 63 10.20 -7.88 16.44
N TYR A 64 10.04 -6.60 16.07
CA TYR A 64 9.14 -5.66 16.77
C TYR A 64 7.67 -6.06 16.66
N LEU A 65 7.28 -6.60 15.49
CA LEU A 65 5.92 -7.10 15.27
C LEU A 65 5.63 -8.34 16.12
N ALA A 66 6.56 -9.29 16.16
CA ALA A 66 6.42 -10.54 16.91
C ALA A 66 6.25 -10.31 18.42
N GLU A 67 6.94 -9.31 18.96
CA GLU A 67 6.82 -8.95 20.38
C GLU A 67 5.42 -8.40 20.74
N ARG A 68 4.71 -7.81 19.79
CA ARG A 68 3.43 -7.12 20.05
C ARG A 68 2.22 -7.84 19.50
N ALA A 69 2.34 -8.50 18.36
CA ALA A 69 1.24 -9.23 17.71
C ALA A 69 0.98 -10.58 18.39
N GLY A 70 -0.23 -11.10 18.17
CA GLY A 70 -0.55 -12.49 18.48
C GLY A 70 0.11 -13.44 17.49
N SER A 71 0.12 -13.08 16.21
CA SER A 71 0.83 -13.80 15.15
C SER A 71 1.32 -12.87 14.05
N VAL A 72 2.43 -13.25 13.41
CA VAL A 72 3.00 -12.54 12.26
C VAL A 72 3.17 -13.53 11.11
N VAL A 73 2.67 -13.16 9.94
CA VAL A 73 2.93 -13.87 8.69
C VAL A 73 3.78 -12.97 7.82
N ALA A 74 5.01 -13.34 7.53
CA ALA A 74 5.97 -12.57 6.76
C ALA A 74 6.17 -13.19 5.38
N VAL A 75 5.90 -12.43 4.31
CA VAL A 75 6.06 -12.91 2.92
C VAL A 75 7.29 -12.26 2.30
N GLU A 76 8.29 -13.10 1.94
CA GLU A 76 9.57 -12.66 1.38
C GLU A 76 9.82 -13.29 0.00
N ILE A 77 10.11 -12.45 -0.98
CA ILE A 77 10.36 -12.90 -2.36
C ILE A 77 11.81 -13.37 -2.57
N ASP A 78 12.76 -12.80 -1.82
CA ASP A 78 14.18 -13.12 -1.99
C ASP A 78 14.58 -14.38 -1.20
N LYS A 79 14.77 -15.47 -1.93
CA LYS A 79 15.24 -16.74 -1.37
C LYS A 79 16.53 -16.62 -0.55
N ALA A 80 17.41 -15.66 -0.89
CA ALA A 80 18.67 -15.48 -0.19
C ALA A 80 18.49 -14.96 1.24
N LEU A 81 17.32 -14.37 1.55
CA LEU A 81 16.99 -13.88 2.88
C LEU A 81 16.38 -14.95 3.80
N ILE A 82 15.91 -16.08 3.26
CA ILE A 82 15.25 -17.11 4.09
C ILE A 82 16.17 -17.69 5.17
N PRO A 83 17.41 -18.10 4.88
CA PRO A 83 18.31 -18.58 5.94
C PRO A 83 18.64 -17.51 7.00
N ILE A 84 18.66 -16.23 6.59
CA ILE A 84 18.86 -15.12 7.51
C ILE A 84 17.65 -14.97 8.43
N LEU A 85 16.43 -15.02 7.87
CA LEU A 85 15.19 -14.95 8.64
C LEU A 85 15.04 -16.13 9.61
N GLU A 86 15.42 -17.33 9.22
CA GLU A 86 15.44 -18.50 10.10
C GLU A 86 16.32 -18.26 11.33
N GLU A 87 17.49 -17.65 11.17
CA GLU A 87 18.37 -17.31 12.30
C GLU A 87 17.84 -16.13 13.10
N THR A 88 17.47 -15.02 12.41
CA THR A 88 17.13 -13.76 13.09
C THR A 88 15.78 -13.80 13.80
N LEU A 89 14.94 -14.77 13.49
CA LEU A 89 13.60 -14.93 14.06
C LEU A 89 13.45 -16.22 14.89
N GLN A 90 14.53 -16.99 15.12
CA GLN A 90 14.48 -18.29 15.80
C GLN A 90 13.91 -18.24 17.24
N ASP A 91 13.97 -17.08 17.90
CA ASP A 91 13.47 -16.90 19.27
C ASP A 91 11.96 -16.54 19.30
N TYR A 92 11.29 -16.42 18.13
CA TYR A 92 9.89 -16.04 18.01
C TYR A 92 9.06 -17.20 17.46
N ASP A 93 8.21 -17.78 18.30
CA ASP A 93 7.35 -18.94 17.97
C ASP A 93 6.04 -18.52 17.25
N ASN A 94 5.73 -17.23 17.28
CA ASN A 94 4.52 -16.66 16.67
C ASN A 94 4.75 -16.08 15.25
N VAL A 95 5.90 -16.35 14.62
CA VAL A 95 6.23 -15.88 13.27
C VAL A 95 6.19 -17.04 12.26
N THR A 96 5.50 -16.83 11.14
CA THR A 96 5.52 -17.73 9.98
C THR A 96 6.12 -16.99 8.79
N VAL A 97 7.23 -17.49 8.25
CA VAL A 97 7.85 -16.95 7.03
C VAL A 97 7.40 -17.76 5.80
N ILE A 98 6.97 -17.07 4.75
CA ILE A 98 6.57 -17.65 3.48
C ILE A 98 7.48 -17.08 2.39
N ASN A 99 8.17 -17.94 1.65
CA ASN A 99 8.98 -17.52 0.51
C ASN A 99 8.14 -17.54 -0.76
N ASP A 100 7.55 -16.40 -1.10
CA ASP A 100 6.75 -16.23 -2.31
C ASP A 100 6.65 -14.74 -2.72
N ASP A 101 6.11 -14.49 -3.91
CA ASP A 101 5.77 -13.17 -4.41
C ASP A 101 4.40 -12.75 -3.88
N ILE A 102 4.34 -11.69 -3.09
CA ILE A 102 3.08 -11.20 -2.50
C ILE A 102 1.97 -10.93 -3.52
N LEU A 103 2.33 -10.58 -4.76
CA LEU A 103 1.35 -10.38 -5.85
C LEU A 103 0.75 -11.69 -6.37
N LYS A 104 1.29 -12.85 -5.97
CA LYS A 104 0.80 -14.19 -6.35
C LYS A 104 0.17 -14.93 -5.17
N VAL A 105 0.44 -14.50 -3.95
CA VAL A 105 -0.14 -15.10 -2.75
C VAL A 105 -1.64 -14.84 -2.71
N ASP A 106 -2.43 -15.89 -2.51
CA ASP A 106 -3.84 -15.76 -2.17
C ASP A 106 -3.97 -15.32 -0.69
N ILE A 107 -4.01 -13.98 -0.50
CA ILE A 107 -4.04 -13.40 0.84
C ILE A 107 -5.35 -13.73 1.55
N ASN A 108 -6.49 -13.87 0.85
CA ASN A 108 -7.76 -14.25 1.46
C ASN A 108 -7.67 -15.65 2.08
N ARG A 109 -7.11 -16.60 1.32
CA ARG A 109 -6.84 -17.96 1.83
C ARG A 109 -5.88 -17.94 3.02
N LEU A 110 -4.81 -17.13 2.95
CA LEU A 110 -3.86 -16.98 4.03
C LEU A 110 -4.53 -16.43 5.30
N VAL A 111 -5.42 -15.42 5.16
CA VAL A 111 -6.18 -14.87 6.29
C VAL A 111 -7.13 -15.91 6.88
N GLU A 112 -7.78 -16.73 6.05
CA GLU A 112 -8.64 -17.82 6.51
C GLU A 112 -7.84 -18.84 7.31
N GLU A 113 -6.71 -19.31 6.78
CA GLU A 113 -5.88 -20.34 7.41
C GLU A 113 -5.17 -19.84 8.69
N LYS A 114 -4.73 -18.58 8.74
CA LYS A 114 -3.91 -18.05 9.84
C LYS A 114 -4.68 -17.23 10.86
N ASN A 115 -5.86 -16.71 10.51
CA ASN A 115 -6.65 -15.84 11.39
C ASN A 115 -8.15 -16.18 11.41
N GLY A 116 -8.57 -17.32 10.81
CA GLY A 116 -9.99 -17.73 10.75
C GLY A 116 -10.89 -16.70 10.08
N GLY A 117 -10.41 -16.07 9.00
CA GLY A 117 -11.15 -15.07 8.22
C GLY A 117 -11.30 -13.70 8.90
N ARG A 118 -10.81 -13.54 10.14
CA ARG A 118 -10.89 -12.25 10.85
C ARG A 118 -9.98 -11.21 10.22
N PRO A 119 -10.35 -9.91 10.25
CA PRO A 119 -9.53 -8.84 9.69
C PRO A 119 -8.12 -8.80 10.27
N ILE A 120 -7.14 -8.62 9.39
CA ILE A 120 -5.71 -8.51 9.71
C ILE A 120 -5.22 -7.07 9.63
N LYS A 121 -4.05 -6.82 10.17
CA LYS A 121 -3.26 -5.60 9.94
C LYS A 121 -2.12 -5.92 8.98
N VAL A 122 -1.82 -5.00 8.07
CA VAL A 122 -0.67 -5.10 7.17
C VAL A 122 0.37 -4.09 7.60
N VAL A 123 1.62 -4.53 7.76
CA VAL A 123 2.74 -3.64 8.05
C VAL A 123 3.88 -3.96 7.09
N ALA A 124 4.47 -2.95 6.45
CA ALA A 124 5.52 -3.19 5.47
C ALA A 124 6.45 -2.00 5.24
N ASN A 125 7.72 -2.29 4.98
CA ASN A 125 8.65 -1.38 4.31
C ASN A 125 8.68 -1.76 2.82
N LEU A 126 7.79 -1.16 2.01
CA LEU A 126 7.57 -1.60 0.63
C LEU A 126 8.66 -1.14 -0.32
N PRO A 127 9.13 -2.02 -1.21
CA PRO A 127 9.93 -1.61 -2.36
C PRO A 127 9.18 -0.61 -3.22
N TYR A 128 9.84 0.49 -3.59
CA TYR A 128 9.18 1.64 -4.22
C TYR A 128 8.49 1.33 -5.55
N TYR A 129 9.05 0.37 -6.33
CA TYR A 129 8.55 0.05 -7.66
C TYR A 129 7.23 -0.76 -7.67
N ILE A 130 6.86 -1.37 -6.54
CA ILE A 130 5.67 -2.25 -6.47
C ILE A 130 4.64 -1.80 -5.42
N THR A 131 4.84 -0.63 -4.81
CA THR A 131 3.95 -0.06 -3.79
C THR A 131 2.49 0.02 -4.27
N THR A 132 2.24 0.65 -5.41
CA THR A 132 0.87 0.82 -5.93
C THR A 132 0.19 -0.51 -6.27
N PRO A 133 0.82 -1.45 -7.00
CA PRO A 133 0.23 -2.78 -7.22
C PRO A 133 -0.13 -3.53 -5.94
N ILE A 134 0.70 -3.47 -4.90
CA ILE A 134 0.42 -4.14 -3.63
C ILE A 134 -0.82 -3.53 -2.95
N ILE A 135 -0.87 -2.20 -2.81
CA ILE A 135 -1.98 -1.52 -2.14
C ILE A 135 -3.29 -1.76 -2.89
N MET A 136 -3.28 -1.63 -4.21
CA MET A 136 -4.44 -1.89 -5.04
C MET A 136 -4.89 -3.35 -4.96
N GLY A 137 -3.94 -4.29 -5.00
CA GLY A 137 -4.23 -5.72 -4.85
C GLY A 137 -4.92 -6.03 -3.52
N LEU A 138 -4.45 -5.47 -2.41
CA LEU A 138 -5.07 -5.65 -1.09
C LEU A 138 -6.52 -5.15 -1.05
N PHE A 139 -6.81 -4.00 -1.67
CA PHE A 139 -8.14 -3.43 -1.69
C PHE A 139 -9.08 -4.15 -2.68
N GLU A 140 -8.63 -4.35 -3.92
CA GLU A 140 -9.44 -4.93 -5.00
C GLU A 140 -9.77 -6.41 -4.74
N SER A 141 -8.88 -7.15 -4.06
CA SER A 141 -9.12 -8.55 -3.64
C SER A 141 -10.04 -8.67 -2.43
N ARG A 142 -10.49 -7.55 -1.87
CA ARG A 142 -11.37 -7.49 -0.69
C ARG A 142 -10.82 -8.27 0.52
N VAL A 143 -9.50 -8.23 0.69
CA VAL A 143 -8.86 -8.82 1.87
C VAL A 143 -9.48 -8.23 3.14
N PRO A 144 -9.83 -9.04 4.15
CA PRO A 144 -10.29 -8.52 5.43
C PRO A 144 -9.17 -7.74 6.13
N LEU A 145 -9.28 -6.41 6.13
CA LEU A 145 -8.26 -5.51 6.65
C LEU A 145 -8.82 -4.62 7.74
N LYS A 146 -8.07 -4.46 8.84
CA LYS A 146 -8.27 -3.37 9.82
C LYS A 146 -7.53 -2.11 9.38
N SER A 147 -6.25 -2.26 9.07
CA SER A 147 -5.38 -1.16 8.65
C SER A 147 -4.18 -1.65 7.85
N ILE A 148 -3.58 -0.73 7.09
CA ILE A 148 -2.30 -0.91 6.39
C ILE A 148 -1.38 0.20 6.88
N THR A 149 -0.25 -0.14 7.51
CA THR A 149 0.79 0.81 7.94
C THR A 149 2.04 0.50 7.14
N ILE A 150 2.38 1.38 6.22
CA ILE A 150 3.46 1.13 5.26
C ILE A 150 4.43 2.29 5.17
N MET A 151 5.69 1.95 4.92
CA MET A 151 6.70 2.91 4.53
C MET A 151 6.90 2.86 3.02
N VAL A 152 6.79 4.04 2.38
CA VAL A 152 6.84 4.22 0.93
C VAL A 152 7.63 5.47 0.59
N GLN A 153 7.91 5.73 -0.69
CA GLN A 153 8.46 7.03 -1.10
C GLN A 153 7.53 8.16 -0.64
N LYS A 154 8.13 9.26 -0.15
CA LYS A 154 7.36 10.41 0.35
C LYS A 154 6.36 10.93 -0.68
N GLU A 155 6.76 11.04 -1.95
CA GLU A 155 5.87 11.46 -3.04
C GLU A 155 4.64 10.55 -3.19
N VAL A 156 4.81 9.24 -3.01
CA VAL A 156 3.69 8.28 -3.09
C VAL A 156 2.75 8.42 -1.90
N ALA A 157 3.29 8.62 -0.69
CA ALA A 157 2.48 8.90 0.50
C ALA A 157 1.69 10.21 0.35
N ASP A 158 2.34 11.27 -0.12
CA ASP A 158 1.70 12.56 -0.37
C ASP A 158 0.53 12.41 -1.37
N ARG A 159 0.71 11.65 -2.45
CA ARG A 159 -0.36 11.37 -3.44
C ARG A 159 -1.58 10.66 -2.85
N MET A 160 -1.43 9.86 -1.82
CA MET A 160 -2.56 9.15 -1.21
C MET A 160 -3.50 10.10 -0.45
N GLN A 161 -2.99 11.25 0.03
CA GLN A 161 -3.74 12.21 0.87
C GLN A 161 -4.30 13.40 0.11
N VAL A 162 -3.76 13.72 -1.08
CA VAL A 162 -4.12 14.95 -1.78
C VAL A 162 -5.51 14.89 -2.39
N GLY A 163 -6.17 16.06 -2.43
CA GLY A 163 -7.47 16.26 -3.07
C GLY A 163 -7.38 16.75 -4.52
N PRO A 164 -8.55 16.94 -5.16
CA PRO A 164 -8.66 17.40 -6.53
C PRO A 164 -8.00 18.77 -6.76
N GLY A 165 -7.58 19.01 -8.00
CA GLY A 165 -6.95 20.27 -8.42
C GLY A 165 -5.45 20.35 -8.16
N THR A 166 -4.83 19.33 -7.55
CA THR A 166 -3.37 19.26 -7.38
C THR A 166 -2.73 18.40 -8.47
N LYS A 167 -1.43 18.67 -8.76
CA LYS A 167 -0.68 17.87 -9.74
C LYS A 167 -0.48 16.40 -9.31
N ASP A 168 -0.52 16.12 -8.03
CA ASP A 168 -0.25 14.80 -7.46
C ASP A 168 -1.53 13.97 -7.26
N TYR A 169 -2.70 14.59 -7.40
CA TYR A 169 -3.99 13.92 -7.36
C TYR A 169 -4.18 12.99 -8.55
N GLY A 170 -4.65 11.76 -8.28
CA GLY A 170 -4.77 10.75 -9.31
C GLY A 170 -5.56 9.51 -8.88
N ALA A 171 -5.49 8.47 -9.70
CA ALA A 171 -6.21 7.22 -9.45
C ALA A 171 -5.85 6.59 -8.09
N LEU A 172 -4.58 6.69 -7.67
CA LEU A 172 -4.14 6.19 -6.36
C LEU A 172 -4.79 6.97 -5.22
N SER A 173 -4.87 8.31 -5.34
CA SER A 173 -5.53 9.17 -4.33
C SER A 173 -6.99 8.75 -4.12
N LEU A 174 -7.72 8.63 -5.23
CA LEU A 174 -9.13 8.24 -5.24
C LEU A 174 -9.35 6.82 -4.70
N ALA A 175 -8.52 5.87 -5.11
CA ALA A 175 -8.63 4.50 -4.65
C ALA A 175 -8.38 4.39 -3.14
N VAL A 176 -7.29 4.98 -2.65
CA VAL A 176 -6.99 4.97 -1.21
C VAL A 176 -8.13 5.62 -0.43
N GLN A 177 -8.58 6.81 -0.84
CA GLN A 177 -9.63 7.56 -0.14
C GLN A 177 -11.02 6.91 -0.22
N TYR A 178 -11.25 6.04 -1.18
CA TYR A 178 -12.47 5.22 -1.23
C TYR A 178 -12.45 4.08 -0.22
N TYR A 179 -11.29 3.43 -0.03
CA TYR A 179 -11.20 2.25 0.82
C TYR A 179 -10.76 2.54 2.24
N ALA A 180 -10.01 3.61 2.48
CA ALA A 180 -9.39 3.90 3.76
C ALA A 180 -9.16 5.39 3.99
N LYS A 181 -8.99 5.76 5.27
CA LYS A 181 -8.52 7.07 5.68
C LYS A 181 -6.99 7.08 5.70
N PRO A 182 -6.32 7.85 4.83
CA PRO A 182 -4.86 7.97 4.84
C PRO A 182 -4.38 8.98 5.88
N GLU A 183 -3.28 8.66 6.57
CA GLU A 183 -2.63 9.53 7.54
C GLU A 183 -1.11 9.35 7.49
N ILE A 184 -0.34 10.39 7.15
CA ILE A 184 1.11 10.35 7.23
C ILE A 184 1.54 10.45 8.70
N VAL A 185 2.21 9.41 9.17
CA VAL A 185 2.66 9.26 10.57
C VAL A 185 4.03 9.87 10.78
N ALA A 186 4.94 9.68 9.82
CA ALA A 186 6.31 10.15 9.91
C ALA A 186 6.95 10.37 8.54
N ASN A 187 7.83 11.36 8.45
CA ASN A 187 8.79 11.46 7.36
C ASN A 187 10.08 10.75 7.76
N VAL A 188 10.67 9.99 6.83
CA VAL A 188 11.85 9.17 7.08
C VAL A 188 12.97 9.56 6.11
N PRO A 189 14.06 10.13 6.61
CA PRO A 189 15.17 10.54 5.77
C PRO A 189 15.98 9.32 5.27
N PRO A 190 16.71 9.46 4.13
CA PRO A 190 17.46 8.35 3.53
C PRO A 190 18.54 7.71 4.42
N ASN A 191 19.08 8.46 5.39
CA ASN A 191 20.12 7.96 6.31
C ASN A 191 19.61 6.91 7.32
N CYS A 192 18.30 6.70 7.41
CA CYS A 192 17.69 5.63 8.21
C CYS A 192 17.78 4.24 7.55
N PHE A 193 18.44 4.11 6.38
CA PHE A 193 18.47 2.86 5.61
C PHE A 193 19.88 2.43 5.20
N ILE A 194 20.04 1.12 5.02
CA ILE A 194 21.18 0.48 4.35
C ILE A 194 20.67 -0.44 3.23
N PRO A 195 21.07 -0.25 1.96
CA PRO A 195 21.75 0.93 1.43
C PRO A 195 20.86 2.17 1.50
N ARG A 196 21.46 3.35 1.45
CA ARG A 196 20.74 4.62 1.49
C ARG A 196 19.98 4.83 0.17
N PRO A 197 18.66 5.04 0.16
CA PRO A 197 17.91 5.40 -1.04
C PRO A 197 18.21 6.86 -1.47
N ASN A 198 17.89 7.18 -2.73
CA ASN A 198 18.12 8.52 -3.28
C ASN A 198 17.04 9.54 -2.86
N VAL A 199 15.92 9.08 -2.35
CA VAL A 199 14.75 9.91 -2.00
C VAL A 199 14.27 9.60 -0.59
N GLY A 200 13.63 10.57 0.05
CA GLY A 200 13.01 10.38 1.35
C GLY A 200 11.79 9.46 1.28
N SER A 201 11.51 8.81 2.40
CA SER A 201 10.32 7.97 2.61
C SER A 201 9.34 8.66 3.54
N ALA A 202 8.14 8.12 3.63
CA ALA A 202 7.18 8.44 4.67
C ALA A 202 6.49 7.15 5.14
N VAL A 203 6.14 7.12 6.42
CA VAL A 203 5.24 6.14 6.98
C VAL A 203 3.83 6.67 6.84
N ILE A 204 2.95 5.90 6.21
CA ILE A 204 1.54 6.22 6.06
C ILE A 204 0.70 5.10 6.63
N ARG A 205 -0.32 5.47 7.40
CA ARG A 205 -1.36 4.56 7.89
C ARG A 205 -2.62 4.76 7.07
N LEU A 206 -3.19 3.66 6.61
CA LEU A 206 -4.46 3.59 5.91
C LEU A 206 -5.44 2.82 6.80
N THR A 207 -6.33 3.54 7.47
CA THR A 207 -7.36 2.92 8.32
C THR A 207 -8.56 2.55 7.46
N ARG A 208 -8.87 1.26 7.36
CA ARG A 208 -9.98 0.76 6.54
C ARG A 208 -11.30 1.34 7.00
N TYR A 209 -12.12 1.83 6.07
CA TYR A 209 -13.50 2.17 6.35
C TYR A 209 -14.35 0.91 6.50
N GLU A 210 -15.29 0.88 7.42
CA GLU A 210 -16.32 -0.17 7.51
C GLU A 210 -17.23 -0.11 6.30
N GLU A 211 -17.66 1.10 5.90
CA GLU A 211 -18.38 1.37 4.66
C GLU A 211 -17.64 2.45 3.87
N PRO A 212 -17.58 2.33 2.53
CA PRO A 212 -16.98 3.38 1.69
C PRO A 212 -17.68 4.73 1.90
N PRO A 213 -16.94 5.87 1.84
CA PRO A 213 -17.50 7.20 2.07
C PRO A 213 -18.52 7.64 1.00
N VAL A 214 -18.53 6.96 -0.14
CA VAL A 214 -19.50 7.17 -1.22
C VAL A 214 -20.13 5.85 -1.63
N LYS A 215 -21.45 5.87 -1.89
CA LYS A 215 -22.16 4.72 -2.45
C LYS A 215 -22.16 4.82 -3.98
N VAL A 216 -21.96 3.69 -4.64
CA VAL A 216 -21.93 3.58 -6.11
C VAL A 216 -22.56 2.26 -6.52
N LYS A 217 -23.30 2.25 -7.63
CA LYS A 217 -23.99 1.05 -8.15
C LYS A 217 -23.01 -0.02 -8.62
N ASP A 218 -21.93 0.40 -9.27
CA ASP A 218 -20.87 -0.47 -9.81
C ASP A 218 -19.48 0.11 -9.52
N GLU A 219 -18.85 -0.44 -8.48
CA GLU A 219 -17.50 -0.06 -8.04
C GLU A 219 -16.45 -0.30 -9.14
N LYS A 220 -16.54 -1.43 -9.87
CA LYS A 220 -15.60 -1.76 -10.94
C LYS A 220 -15.67 -0.75 -12.08
N LYS A 221 -16.88 -0.36 -12.44
CA LYS A 221 -17.12 0.68 -13.46
C LYS A 221 -16.56 2.03 -13.02
N MET A 222 -16.83 2.44 -11.77
CA MET A 222 -16.28 3.70 -11.23
C MET A 222 -14.75 3.73 -11.32
N PHE A 223 -14.07 2.67 -10.89
CA PHE A 223 -12.61 2.61 -10.97
C PHE A 223 -12.09 2.50 -12.41
N ALA A 224 -12.83 1.89 -13.33
CA ALA A 224 -12.50 1.93 -14.76
C ALA A 224 -12.56 3.36 -15.33
N LEU A 225 -13.58 4.14 -14.97
CA LEU A 225 -13.70 5.55 -15.34
C LEU A 225 -12.57 6.40 -14.75
N ILE A 226 -12.24 6.20 -13.47
CA ILE A 226 -11.12 6.87 -12.82
C ILE A 226 -9.82 6.57 -13.58
N ARG A 227 -9.48 5.30 -13.82
CA ARG A 227 -8.28 4.91 -14.57
C ARG A 227 -8.24 5.52 -15.96
N ALA A 228 -9.34 5.47 -16.70
CA ALA A 228 -9.45 6.06 -18.03
C ALA A 228 -9.20 7.57 -18.02
N SER A 229 -9.74 8.27 -17.03
CA SER A 229 -9.58 9.72 -16.86
C SER A 229 -8.12 10.13 -16.63
N PHE A 230 -7.38 9.36 -15.82
CA PHE A 230 -5.99 9.67 -15.49
C PHE A 230 -4.97 9.12 -16.49
N ASN A 231 -5.31 8.12 -17.29
CA ASN A 231 -4.46 7.64 -18.40
C ASN A 231 -4.31 8.71 -19.48
N GLN A 232 -5.29 9.60 -19.64
CA GLN A 232 -5.26 10.73 -20.58
C GLN A 232 -5.37 12.09 -19.86
N ARG A 233 -4.63 12.28 -18.79
CA ARG A 233 -4.71 13.40 -17.85
C ARG A 233 -4.80 14.79 -18.51
N ARG A 234 -4.12 15.01 -19.66
CA ARG A 234 -4.15 16.30 -20.38
C ARG A 234 -5.39 16.53 -21.23
N LYS A 235 -6.25 15.52 -21.40
CA LYS A 235 -7.50 15.61 -22.16
C LYS A 235 -8.66 16.03 -21.26
N THR A 236 -9.70 16.58 -21.87
CA THR A 236 -10.99 16.75 -21.19
C THR A 236 -11.56 15.39 -20.82
N LEU A 237 -12.38 15.33 -19.79
CA LEU A 237 -12.98 14.08 -19.32
C LEU A 237 -13.82 13.41 -20.41
N VAL A 238 -14.59 14.19 -21.19
CA VAL A 238 -15.35 13.70 -22.37
C VAL A 238 -14.45 12.96 -23.35
N ASN A 239 -13.31 13.56 -23.70
CA ASN A 239 -12.37 12.93 -24.64
C ASN A 239 -11.63 11.74 -24.00
N GLY A 240 -11.26 11.83 -22.74
CA GLY A 240 -10.59 10.74 -22.02
C GLY A 240 -11.45 9.48 -21.94
N LEU A 241 -12.70 9.63 -21.55
CA LEU A 241 -13.65 8.52 -21.42
C LEU A 241 -14.12 7.99 -22.77
N GLY A 242 -14.46 8.88 -23.71
CA GLY A 242 -14.93 8.46 -25.04
C GLY A 242 -13.88 7.74 -25.87
N ASN A 243 -12.58 7.92 -25.57
CA ASN A 243 -11.48 7.23 -26.25
C ASN A 243 -10.96 6.01 -25.48
N ALA A 244 -11.51 5.72 -24.30
CA ALA A 244 -11.00 4.64 -23.43
C ALA A 244 -11.48 3.23 -23.83
N GLY A 245 -12.43 3.12 -24.76
CA GLY A 245 -12.98 1.82 -25.18
C GLY A 245 -13.81 1.12 -24.10
N LEU A 246 -14.34 1.87 -23.14
CA LEU A 246 -15.19 1.31 -22.10
C LEU A 246 -16.58 0.98 -22.68
N PRO A 247 -17.15 -0.21 -22.41
CA PRO A 247 -18.43 -0.63 -22.95
C PRO A 247 -19.55 0.37 -22.62
N GLY A 248 -20.30 0.80 -23.63
CA GLY A 248 -21.44 1.70 -23.48
C GLY A 248 -21.09 3.17 -23.20
N ILE A 249 -19.80 3.53 -23.14
CA ILE A 249 -19.36 4.91 -22.87
C ILE A 249 -18.85 5.58 -24.15
N THR A 250 -19.55 6.63 -24.57
CA THR A 250 -19.22 7.46 -25.72
C THR A 250 -18.92 8.90 -25.29
N LYS A 251 -18.45 9.72 -26.20
CA LYS A 251 -18.28 11.16 -25.92
C LYS A 251 -19.62 11.86 -25.64
N GLU A 252 -20.66 11.42 -26.33
CA GLU A 252 -22.01 11.94 -26.18
C GLU A 252 -22.59 11.60 -24.81
N SER A 253 -22.47 10.31 -24.38
CA SER A 253 -22.95 9.89 -23.07
C SER A 253 -22.16 10.58 -21.93
N ALA A 254 -20.84 10.71 -22.08
CA ALA A 254 -20.00 11.42 -21.11
C ALA A 254 -20.38 12.92 -21.02
N ALA A 255 -20.59 13.60 -22.15
CA ALA A 255 -21.03 15.00 -22.17
C ALA A 255 -22.41 15.17 -21.51
N ALA A 256 -23.37 14.29 -21.82
CA ALA A 256 -24.70 14.31 -21.21
C ALA A 256 -24.66 14.10 -19.68
N ALA A 257 -23.84 13.17 -19.22
CA ALA A 257 -23.65 12.92 -17.78
C ALA A 257 -23.05 14.15 -17.07
N LEU A 258 -22.02 14.79 -17.66
CA LEU A 258 -21.43 16.01 -17.10
C LEU A 258 -22.44 17.17 -17.04
N ALA A 259 -23.27 17.32 -18.08
CA ALA A 259 -24.32 18.32 -18.08
C ALA A 259 -25.36 18.11 -16.96
N GLN A 260 -25.78 16.85 -16.70
CA GLN A 260 -26.64 16.50 -15.57
C GLN A 260 -26.00 16.78 -14.21
N MET A 261 -24.66 16.76 -14.14
CA MET A 261 -23.89 17.10 -12.94
C MET A 261 -23.60 18.59 -12.82
N SER A 262 -24.04 19.43 -13.78
CA SER A 262 -23.71 20.85 -13.87
C SER A 262 -22.20 21.12 -13.94
N LEU A 263 -21.46 20.22 -14.58
CA LEU A 263 -20.02 20.35 -14.80
C LEU A 263 -19.70 20.81 -16.21
N SER A 264 -18.60 21.56 -16.35
CA SER A 264 -18.14 22.03 -17.66
C SER A 264 -17.81 20.86 -18.59
N PRO A 265 -18.15 20.90 -19.89
CA PRO A 265 -17.74 19.88 -20.86
C PRO A 265 -16.21 19.83 -21.08
N THR A 266 -15.50 20.87 -20.64
CA THR A 266 -14.04 20.96 -20.72
C THR A 266 -13.33 20.52 -19.45
N VAL A 267 -14.08 20.08 -18.42
CA VAL A 267 -13.50 19.60 -17.15
C VAL A 267 -12.56 18.41 -17.40
N ARG A 268 -11.49 18.35 -16.60
CA ARG A 268 -10.55 17.22 -16.59
C ARG A 268 -10.81 16.34 -15.39
N GLY A 269 -10.42 15.04 -15.47
CA GLY A 269 -10.58 14.09 -14.37
C GLY A 269 -9.92 14.53 -13.07
N GLU A 270 -8.79 15.25 -13.13
CA GLU A 270 -8.09 15.77 -11.96
C GLU A 270 -8.87 16.82 -11.14
N ALA A 271 -9.93 17.38 -11.69
CA ALA A 271 -10.79 18.34 -11.00
C ALA A 271 -11.96 17.69 -10.26
N LEU A 272 -12.27 16.41 -10.51
CA LEU A 272 -13.40 15.73 -9.90
C LEU A 272 -13.06 15.14 -8.54
N THR A 273 -14.01 15.27 -7.61
CA THR A 273 -13.95 14.58 -6.31
C THR A 273 -14.36 13.12 -6.44
N LEU A 274 -14.16 12.33 -5.39
CA LEU A 274 -14.60 10.93 -5.32
C LEU A 274 -16.13 10.82 -5.50
N GLU A 275 -16.89 11.70 -4.84
CA GLU A 275 -18.36 11.77 -4.95
C GLU A 275 -18.81 12.08 -6.39
N GLN A 276 -18.08 12.95 -7.07
CA GLN A 276 -18.36 13.27 -8.46
C GLN A 276 -18.07 12.11 -9.39
N PHE A 277 -16.99 11.32 -9.14
CA PHE A 277 -16.73 10.09 -9.89
C PHE A 277 -17.79 9.03 -9.63
N ALA A 278 -18.25 8.85 -8.38
CA ALA A 278 -19.34 7.94 -8.06
C ALA A 278 -20.63 8.31 -8.80
N ARG A 279 -21.03 9.60 -8.75
CA ARG A 279 -22.21 10.09 -9.47
C ARG A 279 -22.08 9.92 -10.98
N LEU A 280 -20.90 10.23 -11.54
CA LEU A 280 -20.62 10.06 -12.96
C LEU A 280 -20.76 8.59 -13.38
N SER A 281 -20.25 7.67 -12.57
CA SER A 281 -20.37 6.23 -12.81
C SER A 281 -21.82 5.75 -12.82
N ASP A 282 -22.65 6.30 -11.96
CA ASP A 282 -24.07 5.93 -11.85
C ASP A 282 -24.93 6.50 -12.98
N LEU A 283 -24.48 7.56 -13.65
CA LEU A 283 -25.13 8.20 -14.80
C LEU A 283 -24.72 7.58 -16.14
N LEU A 284 -23.55 7.01 -16.24
CA LEU A 284 -23.02 6.33 -17.42
C LEU A 284 -23.40 4.87 -17.45
#